data_a18bbfa0b94ede3b246cf2dc75ecbd4b
#
_entry.id   a18bbfa0b94ede3b246cf2dc75ecbd4b
#
_cell.length_a   1.000
_cell.length_b   1.000
_cell.length_c   1.000
_cell.angle_alpha   90.00
_cell.angle_beta   90.00
_cell.angle_gamma   90.00
#
_symmetry.space_group_name_H-M   'P 1'
#
loop_
_entity.id
_entity.type
_entity.pdbx_description
1 polymer ?
#
loop_
_entity_poly.entity_id
_entity_poly.type
_entity_poly.pdbx_seq_one_letter_code
_entity_poly.pdbx_strand_id
1 'polypeptide(L)'
;EININTFCESVMDKIKSGLKPDITTAVNAPKLSVKTNPEQLERILLHLLNNAAEFTPEGGKIWLDFKKRGAHTHQFIISDTGTGIAEEEQADLFKPFTKVKDLTEGDGLGLPLCSLIATKMNGSLTLDSSYTKGCRFVLELHT
;
A
#
# COMPACT_ATOMS: atom_id res chain seq x y z
N GLU A 1 0.05 13.33 16.34
CA GLU A 1 1.24 13.29 15.46
C GLU A 1 1.92 11.94 15.50
N ILE A 2 2.39 11.47 14.37
CA ILE A 2 3.18 10.24 14.30
C ILE A 2 4.52 10.53 13.63
N ASN A 3 5.54 9.78 14.07
CA ASN A 3 6.84 9.81 13.41
C ASN A 3 6.77 8.85 12.21
N ILE A 4 6.92 9.37 11.00
CA ILE A 4 6.71 8.59 9.78
C ILE A 4 7.68 7.41 9.66
N ASN A 5 8.95 7.63 9.96
CA ASN A 5 9.95 6.54 9.88
C ASN A 5 9.57 5.39 10.81
N THR A 6 9.33 5.71 12.09
CA THR A 6 8.98 4.70 13.09
C THR A 6 7.68 4.00 12.75
N PHE A 7 6.68 4.76 12.29
CA PHE A 7 5.37 4.22 11.93
C PHE A 7 5.48 3.23 10.77
N CYS A 8 6.16 3.62 9.69
CA CYS A 8 6.32 2.77 8.52
C CYS A 8 7.08 1.49 8.85
N GLU A 9 8.13 1.57 9.64
CA GLU A 9 8.88 0.38 10.03
C GLU A 9 8.06 -0.54 10.92
N SER A 10 7.25 0.02 11.81
CA SER A 10 6.36 -0.76 12.65
C SER A 10 5.33 -1.53 11.83
N VAL A 11 4.73 -0.89 10.83
CA VAL A 11 3.75 -1.53 9.96
C VAL A 11 4.41 -2.63 9.13
N MET A 12 5.58 -2.36 8.57
CA MET A 12 6.30 -3.37 7.79
C MET A 12 6.66 -4.59 8.64
N ASP A 13 7.08 -4.37 9.90
CA ASP A 13 7.41 -5.47 10.80
C ASP A 13 6.23 -6.39 11.05
N LYS A 14 5.02 -5.87 11.03
CA LYS A 14 3.81 -6.67 11.28
C LYS A 14 3.56 -7.71 10.20
N ILE A 15 4.05 -7.48 8.97
CA ILE A 15 3.85 -8.44 7.89
C ILE A 15 5.02 -9.41 7.71
N LYS A 16 6.17 -9.11 8.30
CA LYS A 16 7.39 -9.91 8.09
C LYS A 16 7.25 -11.37 8.48
N SER A 17 6.49 -11.67 9.52
CA SER A 17 6.34 -13.04 10.01
C SER A 17 5.59 -13.94 9.03
N GLY A 18 4.80 -13.38 8.12
CA GLY A 18 4.03 -14.14 7.16
C GLY A 18 4.62 -14.14 5.75
N LEU A 19 5.82 -13.59 5.57
CA LEU A 19 6.42 -13.51 4.25
C LEU A 19 6.94 -14.85 3.76
N LYS A 20 6.89 -15.04 2.45
CA LYS A 20 7.52 -16.18 1.79
C LYS A 20 9.05 -16.10 1.95
N PRO A 21 9.75 -17.23 1.85
CA PRO A 21 11.22 -17.23 1.96
C PRO A 21 11.88 -16.28 0.97
N ASP A 22 12.98 -15.67 1.41
CA ASP A 22 13.83 -14.82 0.59
C ASP A 22 13.19 -13.54 0.05
N ILE A 23 12.03 -13.14 0.58
CA ILE A 23 11.48 -11.83 0.22
C ILE A 23 12.22 -10.75 1.01
N THR A 24 12.72 -9.76 0.27
CA THR A 24 13.41 -8.61 0.87
C THR A 24 12.41 -7.48 1.07
N THR A 25 12.47 -6.84 2.24
CA THR A 25 11.64 -5.67 2.53
C THR A 25 12.52 -4.46 2.78
N ALA A 26 12.00 -3.29 2.44
CA ALA A 26 12.69 -2.03 2.72
C ALA A 26 11.68 -0.94 3.03
N VAL A 27 12.09 -0.03 3.92
CA VAL A 27 11.29 1.14 4.26
C VAL A 27 12.16 2.37 4.02
N ASN A 28 11.71 3.27 3.15
CA ASN A 28 12.40 4.50 2.85
C ASN A 28 11.53 5.68 3.31
N ALA A 29 11.68 6.05 4.56
CA ALA A 29 10.88 7.11 5.16
C ALA A 29 11.76 8.01 6.02
N PRO A 30 11.59 9.33 5.92
CA PRO A 30 12.40 10.26 6.71
C PRO A 30 11.91 10.34 8.15
N LYS A 31 12.76 10.85 9.01
CA LYS A 31 12.37 11.17 10.38
C LYS A 31 11.58 12.47 10.37
N LEU A 32 10.29 12.34 10.09
CA LEU A 32 9.38 13.46 9.92
C LEU A 32 8.10 13.14 10.66
N SER A 33 7.51 14.14 11.31
CA SER A 33 6.23 13.96 11.99
C SER A 33 5.10 14.47 11.11
N VAL A 34 4.00 13.71 11.08
CA VAL A 34 2.81 14.07 10.32
C VAL A 34 1.60 13.90 11.22
N LYS A 35 0.67 14.83 11.16
CA LYS A 35 -0.58 14.75 11.90
C LYS A 35 -1.61 14.01 11.07
N THR A 36 -1.98 12.81 11.52
CA THR A 36 -2.96 11.99 10.82
C THR A 36 -3.57 10.98 11.79
N ASN A 37 -4.55 10.22 11.33
CA ASN A 37 -5.17 9.16 12.12
C ASN A 37 -4.34 7.88 11.98
N PRO A 38 -3.59 7.47 13.01
CA PRO A 38 -2.69 6.33 12.89
C PRO A 38 -3.43 5.01 12.68
N GLU A 39 -4.61 4.84 13.28
CA GLU A 39 -5.37 3.58 13.13
C GLU A 39 -5.83 3.37 11.71
N GLN A 40 -6.38 4.39 11.08
CA GLN A 40 -6.87 4.28 9.71
C GLN A 40 -5.71 4.16 8.73
N LEU A 41 -4.64 4.90 8.93
CA LEU A 41 -3.46 4.81 8.09
C LEU A 41 -2.85 3.41 8.16
N GLU A 42 -2.71 2.86 9.37
CA GLU A 42 -2.19 1.51 9.53
C GLU A 42 -3.06 0.48 8.82
N ARG A 43 -4.38 0.61 8.91
CA ARG A 43 -5.31 -0.30 8.25
C ARG A 43 -5.08 -0.35 6.75
N ILE A 44 -4.94 0.81 6.11
CA ILE A 44 -4.69 0.87 4.67
C ILE A 44 -3.34 0.26 4.34
N LEU A 45 -2.28 0.67 5.04
CA LEU A 45 -0.93 0.20 4.75
C LEU A 45 -0.79 -1.31 4.98
N LEU A 46 -1.37 -1.83 6.06
CA LEU A 46 -1.34 -3.27 6.31
C LEU A 46 -2.03 -4.05 5.20
N HIS A 47 -3.18 -3.58 4.74
CA HIS A 47 -3.89 -4.27 3.67
C HIS A 47 -3.07 -4.30 2.39
N LEU A 48 -2.48 -3.16 2.00
CA LEU A 48 -1.67 -3.07 0.81
C LEU A 48 -0.38 -3.91 0.91
N LEU A 49 0.25 -3.89 2.08
CA LEU A 49 1.46 -4.69 2.29
C LEU A 49 1.16 -6.18 2.33
N ASN A 50 0.04 -6.59 2.91
CA ASN A 50 -0.36 -7.99 2.91
C ASN A 50 -0.68 -8.47 1.50
N ASN A 51 -1.31 -7.64 0.68
CA ASN A 51 -1.53 -7.97 -0.72
C ASN A 51 -0.20 -8.14 -1.45
N ALA A 52 0.74 -7.22 -1.22
CA ALA A 52 2.06 -7.33 -1.83
C ALA A 52 2.76 -8.63 -1.41
N ALA A 53 2.67 -8.98 -0.12
CA ALA A 53 3.28 -10.21 0.39
C ALA A 53 2.67 -11.45 -0.25
N GLU A 54 1.35 -11.45 -0.46
CA GLU A 54 0.67 -12.61 -1.03
C GLU A 54 1.06 -12.86 -2.49
N PHE A 55 1.24 -11.79 -3.27
CA PHE A 55 1.47 -11.92 -4.72
C PHE A 55 2.91 -11.73 -5.14
N THR A 56 3.82 -11.49 -4.20
CA THR A 56 5.25 -11.47 -4.50
C THR A 56 5.82 -12.88 -4.33
N PRO A 57 6.49 -13.43 -5.34
CA PRO A 57 7.07 -14.76 -5.23
C PRO A 57 8.32 -14.78 -4.36
N GLU A 58 8.79 -15.98 -4.01
CA GLU A 58 10.05 -16.14 -3.30
C GLU A 58 11.16 -15.40 -4.01
N GLY A 59 12.02 -14.74 -3.24
CA GLY A 59 13.13 -13.97 -3.78
C GLY A 59 12.75 -12.59 -4.31
N GLY A 60 11.47 -12.22 -4.21
CA GLY A 60 11.01 -10.91 -4.64
C GLY A 60 11.30 -9.80 -3.64
N LYS A 61 10.78 -8.63 -3.92
CA LYS A 61 10.98 -7.46 -3.07
C LYS A 61 9.69 -6.72 -2.83
N ILE A 62 9.56 -6.18 -1.62
CA ILE A 62 8.46 -5.31 -1.23
C ILE A 62 9.07 -4.10 -0.54
N TRP A 63 8.66 -2.90 -0.94
CA TRP A 63 9.14 -1.71 -0.23
C TRP A 63 8.06 -0.68 -0.05
N LEU A 64 8.23 0.12 1.00
CA LEU A 64 7.33 1.20 1.38
C LEU A 64 8.15 2.49 1.38
N ASP A 65 7.77 3.40 0.49
CA ASP A 65 8.41 4.70 0.37
C ASP A 65 7.46 5.80 0.85
N PHE A 66 8.02 6.83 1.47
CA PHE A 66 7.27 8.03 1.82
C PHE A 66 7.87 9.21 1.08
N LYS A 67 7.03 10.01 0.45
CA LYS A 67 7.46 11.22 -0.25
C LYS A 67 6.57 12.40 0.15
N LYS A 68 7.21 13.51 0.51
CA LYS A 68 6.51 14.75 0.78
C LYS A 68 6.45 15.54 -0.54
N ARG A 69 5.24 15.76 -1.04
CA ARG A 69 5.03 16.41 -2.33
C ARG A 69 4.68 17.90 -2.23
N GLY A 70 4.47 18.40 -1.01
CA GLY A 70 4.16 19.79 -0.76
C GLY A 70 4.03 20.02 0.73
N ALA A 71 3.64 21.23 1.12
CA ALA A 71 3.52 21.57 2.54
C ALA A 71 2.51 20.68 3.27
N HIS A 72 1.45 20.27 2.55
CA HIS A 72 0.35 19.50 3.13
C HIS A 72 0.02 18.22 2.37
N THR A 73 0.86 17.82 1.42
CA THR A 73 0.64 16.62 0.61
C THR A 73 1.73 15.60 0.87
N HIS A 74 1.32 14.40 1.26
CA HIS A 74 2.22 13.30 1.59
C HIS A 74 1.80 12.04 0.82
N GLN A 75 2.78 11.30 0.31
CA GLN A 75 2.52 10.06 -0.40
C GLN A 75 3.19 8.88 0.27
N PHE A 76 2.43 7.78 0.42
CA PHE A 76 2.95 6.47 0.82
C PHE A 76 2.88 5.58 -0.41
N ILE A 77 4.00 5.05 -0.82
CA ILE A 77 4.11 4.27 -2.06
C ILE A 77 4.52 2.84 -1.71
N ILE A 78 3.64 1.89 -2.00
CA ILE A 78 3.89 0.47 -1.74
C ILE A 78 4.15 -0.20 -3.08
N SER A 79 5.35 -0.73 -3.24
CA SER A 79 5.80 -1.36 -4.49
C SER A 79 6.20 -2.80 -4.23
N ASP A 80 5.95 -3.67 -5.20
CA ASP A 80 6.40 -5.06 -5.14
C ASP A 80 6.86 -5.54 -6.52
N THR A 81 7.54 -6.68 -6.54
CA THR A 81 8.01 -7.30 -7.79
C THR A 81 7.15 -8.52 -8.14
N GLY A 82 5.87 -8.48 -7.77
CA GLY A 82 4.95 -9.58 -7.99
C GLY A 82 4.42 -9.67 -9.42
N THR A 83 3.26 -10.33 -9.55
CA THR A 83 2.70 -10.63 -10.86
C THR A 83 2.10 -9.43 -11.59
N GLY A 84 1.84 -8.34 -10.89
CA GLY A 84 1.18 -7.19 -11.48
C GLY A 84 -0.32 -7.42 -11.69
N ILE A 85 -0.98 -6.44 -12.28
CA ILE A 85 -2.42 -6.47 -12.55
C ILE A 85 -2.64 -6.22 -14.03
N ALA A 86 -3.43 -7.08 -14.67
CA ALA A 86 -3.74 -6.91 -16.09
C ALA A 86 -4.44 -5.58 -16.33
N GLU A 87 -4.14 -4.93 -17.44
CA GLU A 87 -4.68 -3.62 -17.76
C GLU A 87 -6.20 -3.59 -17.74
N GLU A 88 -6.85 -4.60 -18.29
CA GLU A 88 -8.31 -4.68 -18.32
C GLU A 88 -8.94 -4.83 -16.93
N GLU A 89 -8.18 -5.23 -15.92
CA GLU A 89 -8.67 -5.37 -14.56
C GLU A 89 -8.45 -4.11 -13.73
N GLN A 90 -7.55 -3.22 -14.15
CA GLN A 90 -7.19 -2.05 -13.36
C GLN A 90 -8.35 -1.07 -13.17
N ALA A 91 -9.22 -0.94 -14.16
CA ALA A 91 -10.34 -0.02 -14.09
C ALA A 91 -11.34 -0.39 -12.98
N ASP A 92 -11.46 -1.68 -12.67
CA ASP A 92 -12.43 -2.18 -11.69
C ASP A 92 -11.82 -2.48 -10.33
N LEU A 93 -10.53 -2.21 -10.16
CA LEU A 93 -9.76 -2.63 -9.00
C LEU A 93 -10.34 -2.16 -7.66
N PHE A 94 -10.90 -0.95 -7.63
CA PHE A 94 -11.43 -0.36 -6.40
C PHE A 94 -12.95 -0.44 -6.29
N LYS A 95 -13.61 -1.12 -7.19
CA LYS A 95 -15.06 -1.29 -7.14
C LYS A 95 -15.43 -2.41 -6.18
N PRO A 96 -16.50 -2.25 -5.36
CA PRO A 96 -16.93 -3.31 -4.46
C PRO A 96 -17.30 -4.59 -5.20
N PHE A 97 -16.98 -5.73 -4.57
CA PHE A 97 -17.31 -7.07 -5.08
C PHE A 97 -16.65 -7.46 -6.39
N THR A 98 -15.70 -6.69 -6.86
CA THR A 98 -14.92 -7.04 -8.03
C THR A 98 -13.72 -7.88 -7.60
N LYS A 99 -13.57 -9.06 -8.20
CA LYS A 99 -12.40 -9.89 -7.95
C LYS A 99 -11.43 -9.74 -9.10
N VAL A 100 -10.28 -9.17 -8.79
CA VAL A 100 -9.16 -9.09 -9.70
C VAL A 100 -8.23 -10.21 -9.29
N LYS A 101 -8.20 -11.29 -10.06
CA LYS A 101 -7.32 -12.45 -9.86
C LYS A 101 -6.47 -12.37 -8.59
N ASP A 102 -6.83 -13.02 -7.56
CA ASP A 102 -5.99 -13.15 -6.37
C ASP A 102 -5.58 -11.84 -5.66
N LEU A 103 -5.99 -10.67 -6.17
CA LEU A 103 -5.65 -9.39 -5.51
C LEU A 103 -6.68 -8.94 -4.49
N THR A 104 -7.88 -9.50 -4.54
CA THR A 104 -8.92 -9.18 -3.58
C THR A 104 -9.15 -10.38 -2.68
N GLU A 105 -9.33 -10.13 -1.40
CA GLU A 105 -9.61 -11.18 -0.42
C GLU A 105 -11.11 -11.31 -0.20
N GLY A 106 -11.53 -12.54 0.01
CA GLY A 106 -12.91 -12.82 0.39
C GLY A 106 -13.92 -12.29 -0.60
N ASP A 107 -14.69 -11.31 -0.20
CA ASP A 107 -15.81 -10.77 -0.98
C ASP A 107 -15.44 -9.63 -1.93
N GLY A 108 -14.17 -9.32 -2.07
CA GLY A 108 -13.72 -8.27 -2.97
C GLY A 108 -13.86 -6.87 -2.41
N LEU A 109 -13.96 -6.72 -1.09
CA LEU A 109 -14.11 -5.41 -0.46
C LEU A 109 -12.80 -4.79 0.05
N GLY A 110 -11.69 -5.53 0.02
CA GLY A 110 -10.43 -5.05 0.58
C GLY A 110 -9.94 -3.73 0.00
N LEU A 111 -9.68 -3.68 -1.29
CA LEU A 111 -9.20 -2.47 -1.95
C LEU A 111 -10.25 -1.36 -2.00
N PRO A 112 -11.52 -1.64 -2.31
CA PRO A 112 -12.55 -0.61 -2.24
C PRO A 112 -12.67 0.01 -0.84
N LEU A 113 -12.56 -0.79 0.20
CA LEU A 113 -12.61 -0.30 1.57
C LEU A 113 -11.42 0.63 1.86
N CYS A 114 -10.22 0.25 1.43
CA CYS A 114 -9.04 1.09 1.60
C CYS A 114 -9.19 2.43 0.89
N SER A 115 -9.75 2.41 -0.32
CA SER A 115 -10.01 3.64 -1.08
C SER A 115 -11.01 4.53 -0.35
N LEU A 116 -12.06 3.95 0.23
CA LEU A 116 -13.04 4.69 1.00
C LEU A 116 -12.42 5.33 2.24
N ILE A 117 -11.58 4.58 2.96
CA ILE A 117 -10.89 5.11 4.14
C ILE A 117 -9.97 6.26 3.74
N ALA A 118 -9.23 6.11 2.64
CA ALA A 118 -8.35 7.16 2.15
C ALA A 118 -9.14 8.44 1.86
N THR A 119 -10.30 8.31 1.21
CA THR A 119 -11.16 9.46 0.93
C THR A 119 -11.60 10.15 2.21
N LYS A 120 -11.97 9.37 3.23
CA LYS A 120 -12.38 9.93 4.53
C LYS A 120 -11.23 10.60 5.28
N MET A 121 -10.00 10.25 4.95
CA MET A 121 -8.81 10.87 5.51
C MET A 121 -8.33 12.07 4.69
N ASN A 122 -9.15 12.55 3.78
CA ASN A 122 -8.82 13.64 2.87
C ASN A 122 -7.65 13.27 1.95
N GLY A 123 -7.74 12.09 1.35
CA GLY A 123 -6.71 11.58 0.46
C GLY A 123 -7.28 10.73 -0.67
N SER A 124 -6.41 10.01 -1.33
CA SER A 124 -6.79 9.11 -2.42
C SER A 124 -5.85 7.91 -2.48
N LEU A 125 -6.36 6.82 -3.03
CA LEU A 125 -5.57 5.61 -3.26
C LEU A 125 -5.65 5.28 -4.74
N THR A 126 -4.50 5.15 -5.39
CA THR A 126 -4.42 4.87 -6.81
C THR A 126 -3.40 3.77 -7.10
N LEU A 127 -3.53 3.17 -8.28
CA LEU A 127 -2.55 2.23 -8.81
C LEU A 127 -1.69 2.97 -9.83
N ASP A 128 -0.36 2.87 -9.69
CA ASP A 128 0.55 3.46 -10.66
C ASP A 128 0.69 2.51 -11.85
N SER A 129 -0.06 2.77 -12.91
CA SER A 129 -0.08 1.91 -14.10
C SER A 129 1.20 2.01 -14.93
N SER A 130 2.07 2.99 -14.67
CA SER A 130 3.35 3.09 -15.36
C SER A 130 4.40 2.13 -14.79
N TYR A 131 4.15 1.58 -13.60
CA TYR A 131 5.05 0.61 -13.00
C TYR A 131 4.74 -0.79 -13.55
N THR A 132 5.70 -1.40 -14.22
CA THR A 132 5.48 -2.67 -14.93
C THR A 132 6.20 -3.88 -14.32
N LYS A 133 6.95 -3.69 -13.23
CA LYS A 133 7.72 -4.76 -12.59
C LYS A 133 6.96 -5.49 -11.48
N GLY A 134 5.71 -5.21 -11.33
CA GLY A 134 4.84 -5.74 -10.27
C GLY A 134 3.69 -4.79 -10.06
N CYS A 135 3.35 -4.53 -8.81
CA CYS A 135 2.31 -3.57 -8.46
C CYS A 135 2.90 -2.39 -7.68
N ARG A 136 2.33 -1.23 -7.89
CA ARG A 136 2.67 -0.04 -7.11
C ARG A 136 1.40 0.73 -6.79
N PHE A 137 1.07 0.80 -5.50
CA PHE A 137 -0.05 1.58 -5.02
C PHE A 137 0.45 2.87 -4.40
N VAL A 138 -0.25 3.96 -4.67
CA VAL A 138 0.08 5.28 -4.11
C VAL A 138 -1.07 5.75 -3.25
N LEU A 139 -0.81 5.95 -1.96
CA LEU A 139 -1.73 6.56 -1.02
C LEU A 139 -1.30 8.00 -0.83
N GLU A 140 -2.13 8.94 -1.26
CA GLU A 140 -1.85 10.36 -1.09
C GLU A 140 -2.74 10.94 -0.01
N LEU A 141 -2.16 11.66 0.92
CA LEU A 141 -2.89 12.31 2.01
C LEU A 141 -2.61 13.81 2.00
N HIS A 142 -3.63 14.56 2.34
CA HIS A 142 -3.54 16.01 2.48
C HIS A 142 -3.81 16.36 3.95
N THR A 143 -2.84 16.99 4.61
CA THR A 143 -2.93 17.28 6.05
C THR A 143 -2.87 18.77 6.39
#